data_58465ed0c283aab30d2c444be9fbd03f
#
_entry.id   58465ed0c283aab30d2c444be9fbd03f
#
_cell.length_a   1.000
_cell.length_b   1.000
_cell.length_c   1.000
_cell.angle_alpha   90.00
_cell.angle_beta   90.00
_cell.angle_gamma   90.00
#
_symmetry.space_group_name_H-M   'P 1'
#
loop_
_entity.id
_entity.type
_entity.pdbx_description
1 polymer ?
#
loop_
_entity_poly.entity_id
_entity_poly.type
_entity_poly.pdbx_seq_one_letter_code
_entity_poly.pdbx_strand_id
1 'polypeptide(L)'
;MSTTRDNGRTARRESHEGAVADDAVIAAALGILERRIRTAECLASPQAVRDYLRLRLGAREHEVFMAVWLDAQHRVIATEELFAGTLTQTSVYPREVVKAALRNNAGAVLFCHNHPSGVAEPSQADQLLTETLKRALDLVDVKVL
;
A
#
# COMPACT_ATOMS: atom_id res chain seq x y z
N MET A 1 5.00 -20.65 -51.52
CA MET A 1 3.94 -19.90 -50.79
C MET A 1 3.91 -20.34 -49.35
N SER A 2 4.56 -19.63 -48.46
CA SER A 2 4.30 -19.71 -47.02
C SER A 2 5.21 -18.69 -46.30
N THR A 3 4.70 -17.49 -46.06
CA THR A 3 5.39 -16.47 -45.27
C THR A 3 4.35 -15.63 -44.52
N THR A 4 3.69 -16.20 -43.48
CA THR A 4 2.76 -15.39 -42.68
C THR A 4 2.59 -15.94 -41.23
N ARG A 5 3.61 -16.55 -40.63
CA ARG A 5 3.50 -17.05 -39.23
C ARG A 5 4.50 -16.48 -38.21
N ASP A 6 5.38 -15.56 -38.62
CA ASP A 6 6.46 -15.08 -37.72
C ASP A 6 6.19 -13.75 -37.03
N ASN A 7 5.31 -12.90 -37.57
CA ASN A 7 5.03 -11.57 -36.98
C ASN A 7 4.30 -11.60 -35.64
N GLY A 8 3.57 -12.65 -35.29
CA GLY A 8 2.82 -12.73 -34.02
C GLY A 8 3.69 -13.12 -32.80
N ARG A 9 4.78 -13.82 -33.06
CA ARG A 9 5.70 -14.25 -32.00
C ARG A 9 6.64 -13.13 -31.56
N THR A 10 7.11 -12.34 -32.52
CA THR A 10 8.01 -11.20 -32.26
C THR A 10 7.28 -10.10 -31.49
N ALA A 11 6.08 -9.72 -31.90
CA ALA A 11 5.26 -8.70 -31.23
C ALA A 11 4.88 -9.08 -29.78
N ARG A 12 4.60 -10.37 -29.51
CA ARG A 12 4.34 -10.86 -28.15
C ARG A 12 5.57 -10.87 -27.26
N ARG A 13 6.74 -11.09 -27.84
CA ARG A 13 8.01 -11.10 -27.12
C ARG A 13 8.44 -9.69 -26.75
N GLU A 14 8.32 -8.74 -27.68
CA GLU A 14 8.61 -7.32 -27.45
C GLU A 14 7.67 -6.69 -26.41
N SER A 15 6.38 -7.03 -26.43
CA SER A 15 5.43 -6.55 -25.42
C SER A 15 5.69 -7.15 -24.02
N HIS A 16 6.18 -8.38 -23.94
CA HIS A 16 6.54 -9.01 -22.67
C HIS A 16 7.86 -8.48 -22.11
N GLU A 17 8.85 -8.24 -22.95
CA GLU A 17 10.11 -7.63 -22.56
C GLU A 17 9.92 -6.16 -22.11
N GLY A 18 9.02 -5.42 -22.76
CA GLY A 18 8.62 -4.07 -22.34
C GLY A 18 7.95 -4.06 -20.97
N ALA A 19 7.00 -4.94 -20.74
CA ALA A 19 6.30 -5.05 -19.44
C ALA A 19 7.25 -5.42 -18.30
N VAL A 20 8.20 -6.34 -18.51
CA VAL A 20 9.22 -6.70 -17.52
C VAL A 20 10.15 -5.52 -17.20
N ALA A 21 10.50 -4.70 -18.22
CA ALA A 21 11.30 -3.50 -18.01
C ALA A 21 10.54 -2.44 -17.21
N ASP A 22 9.25 -2.24 -17.48
CA ASP A 22 8.39 -1.31 -16.75
C ASP A 22 8.22 -1.74 -15.30
N ASP A 23 8.00 -3.02 -15.02
CA ASP A 23 7.92 -3.57 -13.67
C ASP A 23 9.21 -3.35 -12.88
N ALA A 24 10.37 -3.50 -13.52
CA ALA A 24 11.66 -3.23 -12.90
C ALA A 24 11.84 -1.75 -12.53
N VAL A 25 11.38 -0.84 -13.39
CA VAL A 25 11.39 0.62 -13.11
C VAL A 25 10.47 0.96 -11.94
N ILE A 26 9.26 0.39 -11.91
CA ILE A 26 8.32 0.57 -10.82
C ILE A 26 8.90 0.05 -9.50
N ALA A 27 9.50 -1.14 -9.50
CA ALA A 27 10.15 -1.70 -8.32
C ALA A 27 11.31 -0.83 -7.82
N ALA A 28 12.14 -0.30 -8.73
CA ALA A 28 13.22 0.61 -8.38
C ALA A 28 12.69 1.93 -7.79
N ALA A 29 11.65 2.50 -8.38
CA ALA A 29 11.00 3.73 -7.89
C ALA A 29 10.40 3.52 -6.49
N LEU A 30 9.72 2.39 -6.25
CA LEU A 30 9.21 2.02 -4.92
C LEU A 30 10.33 1.93 -3.89
N GLY A 31 11.44 1.28 -4.21
CA GLY A 31 12.60 1.18 -3.32
C GLY A 31 13.23 2.54 -2.99
N ILE A 32 13.27 3.47 -3.93
CA ILE A 32 13.74 4.85 -3.70
C ILE A 32 12.79 5.58 -2.76
N LEU A 33 11.48 5.53 -3.02
CA LEU A 33 10.47 6.19 -2.21
C LEU A 33 10.42 5.62 -0.78
N GLU A 34 10.54 4.30 -0.63
CA GLU A 34 10.59 3.64 0.67
C GLU A 34 11.79 4.11 1.50
N ARG A 35 12.98 4.21 0.88
CA ARG A 35 14.14 4.79 1.55
C ARG A 35 13.92 6.24 1.96
N ARG A 36 13.32 7.04 1.10
CA ARG A 36 13.03 8.46 1.39
C ARG A 36 12.09 8.65 2.57
N ILE A 37 11.02 7.85 2.66
CA ILE A 37 10.09 7.96 3.79
C ILE A 37 10.68 7.45 5.10
N ARG A 38 11.62 6.49 5.06
CA ARG A 38 12.32 5.99 6.24
C ARG A 38 13.42 6.93 6.76
N THR A 39 14.09 7.65 5.86
CA THR A 39 15.18 8.58 6.20
C THR A 39 14.68 10.00 6.46
N ALA A 40 13.43 10.32 6.11
CA ALA A 40 12.84 11.62 6.40
C ALA A 40 12.68 11.78 7.91
N GLU A 41 13.33 12.78 8.47
CA GLU A 41 13.13 13.20 9.85
C GLU A 41 11.68 13.65 10.02
N CYS A 42 10.88 12.85 10.71
CA CYS A 42 9.46 13.07 10.93
C CYS A 42 8.64 13.00 9.61
N LEU A 43 7.31 12.94 9.65
CA LEU A 43 6.43 13.12 8.48
C LEU A 43 6.72 14.40 7.67
N ALA A 44 8.02 14.75 7.53
CA ALA A 44 8.51 15.93 6.88
C ALA A 44 8.13 16.01 5.38
N SER A 45 7.65 14.90 4.80
CA SER A 45 7.11 14.90 3.45
C SER A 45 5.85 14.03 3.33
N PRO A 46 4.67 14.55 3.72
CA PRO A 46 3.39 13.89 3.46
C PRO A 46 3.21 13.54 1.98
N GLN A 47 3.83 14.31 1.10
CA GLN A 47 3.80 14.06 -0.34
C GLN A 47 4.56 12.78 -0.71
N ALA A 48 5.76 12.55 -0.14
CA ALA A 48 6.54 11.34 -0.42
C ALA A 48 5.80 10.07 0.05
N VAL A 49 5.10 10.12 1.18
CA VAL A 49 4.26 9.03 1.66
C VAL A 49 3.09 8.78 0.69
N ARG A 50 2.41 9.84 0.25
CA ARG A 50 1.32 9.73 -0.75
C ARG A 50 1.80 9.13 -2.07
N ASP A 51 2.94 9.57 -2.58
CA ASP A 51 3.51 9.08 -3.84
C ASP A 51 3.91 7.60 -3.74
N TYR A 52 4.51 7.22 -2.61
CA TYR A 52 4.81 5.82 -2.31
C TYR A 52 3.53 4.96 -2.30
N LEU A 53 2.50 5.38 -1.56
CA LEU A 53 1.24 4.65 -1.44
C LEU A 53 0.49 4.56 -2.77
N ARG A 54 0.46 5.64 -3.56
CA ARG A 54 -0.13 5.64 -4.90
C ARG A 54 0.55 4.64 -5.82
N LEU A 55 1.87 4.63 -5.84
CA LEU A 55 2.63 3.71 -6.68
C LEU A 55 2.48 2.26 -6.19
N ARG A 56 2.44 2.05 -4.88
CA ARG A 56 2.31 0.72 -4.26
C ARG A 56 0.94 0.09 -4.50
N LEU A 57 -0.12 0.88 -4.41
CA LEU A 57 -1.51 0.42 -4.46
C LEU A 57 -2.15 0.56 -5.85
N GLY A 58 -1.65 1.47 -6.69
CA GLY A 58 -2.32 1.85 -7.93
C GLY A 58 -2.44 0.75 -8.98
N ALA A 59 -1.55 -0.25 -8.95
CA ALA A 59 -1.56 -1.38 -9.87
C ALA A 59 -2.24 -2.64 -9.30
N ARG A 60 -2.84 -2.56 -8.09
CA ARG A 60 -3.47 -3.71 -7.44
C ARG A 60 -4.86 -3.97 -8.02
N GLU A 61 -5.08 -5.19 -8.49
CA GLU A 61 -6.36 -5.64 -9.04
C GLU A 61 -7.41 -5.94 -7.96
N HIS A 62 -6.96 -6.16 -6.73
CA HIS A 62 -7.81 -6.43 -5.57
C HIS A 62 -7.59 -5.38 -4.49
N GLU A 63 -8.54 -5.29 -3.58
CA GLU A 63 -8.46 -4.37 -2.45
C GLU A 63 -7.36 -4.81 -1.47
N VAL A 64 -6.48 -3.89 -1.11
CA VAL A 64 -5.41 -4.09 -0.13
C VAL A 64 -5.52 -3.04 0.96
N PHE A 65 -5.50 -3.48 2.21
CA PHE A 65 -5.45 -2.62 3.38
C PHE A 65 -4.03 -2.59 3.94
N MET A 66 -3.43 -1.40 3.96
CA MET A 66 -2.05 -1.17 4.38
C MET A 66 -1.97 -0.30 5.63
N ALA A 67 -0.92 -0.53 6.41
CA ALA A 67 -0.49 0.33 7.48
C ALA A 67 0.91 0.93 7.20
N VAL A 68 1.07 2.21 7.54
CA VAL A 68 2.36 2.87 7.70
C VAL A 68 2.57 3.05 9.19
N TRP A 69 3.46 2.24 9.78
CA TRP A 69 3.78 2.27 11.19
C TRP A 69 4.77 3.39 11.50
N LEU A 70 4.48 4.16 12.52
CA LEU A 70 5.26 5.33 12.93
C LEU A 70 5.71 5.20 14.38
N ASP A 71 6.89 5.74 14.68
CA ASP A 71 7.35 5.88 16.07
C ASP A 71 6.65 7.07 16.78
N ALA A 72 6.99 7.30 18.04
CA ALA A 72 6.44 8.39 18.86
C ALA A 72 6.78 9.79 18.31
N GLN A 73 7.73 9.90 17.40
CA GLN A 73 8.13 11.13 16.72
C GLN A 73 7.57 11.20 15.28
N HIS A 74 6.65 10.29 14.94
CA HIS A 74 6.03 10.14 13.63
C HIS A 74 7.01 9.86 12.47
N ARG A 75 8.13 9.19 12.77
CA ARG A 75 9.04 8.67 11.74
C ARG A 75 8.56 7.29 11.29
N VAL A 76 8.69 7.02 9.99
CA VAL A 76 8.25 5.73 9.43
C VAL A 76 9.15 4.59 9.92
N ILE A 77 8.57 3.65 10.66
CA ILE A 77 9.24 2.41 11.09
C ILE A 77 9.15 1.36 9.98
N ALA A 78 7.93 1.12 9.48
CA ALA A 78 7.64 0.11 8.48
C ALA A 78 6.37 0.43 7.71
N THR A 79 6.23 -0.17 6.53
CA THR A 79 4.99 -0.23 5.77
C THR A 79 4.60 -1.69 5.59
N GLU A 80 3.33 -2.01 5.79
CA GLU A 80 2.89 -3.40 5.84
C GLU A 80 1.52 -3.56 5.17
N GLU A 81 1.38 -4.53 4.28
CA GLU A 81 0.08 -4.97 3.76
C GLU A 81 -0.53 -5.90 4.80
N LEU A 82 -1.56 -5.45 5.49
CA LEU A 82 -2.16 -6.20 6.59
C LEU A 82 -3.21 -7.20 6.11
N PHE A 83 -4.02 -6.79 5.14
CA PHE A 83 -5.10 -7.60 4.60
C PHE A 83 -5.21 -7.38 3.10
N ALA A 84 -5.49 -8.47 2.40
CA ALA A 84 -5.86 -8.45 0.99
C ALA A 84 -7.26 -9.05 0.85
N GLY A 85 -8.14 -8.34 0.16
CA GLY A 85 -9.52 -8.74 -0.06
C GLY A 85 -9.75 -9.33 -1.44
N THR A 86 -11.02 -9.43 -1.80
CA THR A 86 -11.48 -9.71 -3.16
C THR A 86 -11.55 -8.40 -3.96
N LEU A 87 -12.13 -8.44 -5.17
CA LEU A 87 -12.36 -7.25 -5.99
C LEU A 87 -13.27 -6.19 -5.33
N THR A 88 -14.05 -6.58 -4.33
CA THR A 88 -15.11 -5.75 -3.76
C THR A 88 -15.08 -5.61 -2.24
N GLN A 89 -14.28 -6.40 -1.52
CA GLN A 89 -14.31 -6.40 -0.05
C GLN A 89 -13.04 -6.97 0.57
N THR A 90 -12.56 -6.30 1.62
CA THR A 90 -11.47 -6.75 2.50
C THR A 90 -11.99 -6.87 3.93
N SER A 91 -11.75 -8.02 4.56
CA SER A 91 -12.06 -8.21 5.99
C SER A 91 -10.86 -7.79 6.82
N VAL A 92 -11.02 -6.72 7.60
CA VAL A 92 -9.97 -6.21 8.50
C VAL A 92 -10.35 -6.57 9.94
N TYR A 93 -9.44 -7.26 10.63
CA TYR A 93 -9.64 -7.71 12.00
C TYR A 93 -8.85 -6.83 12.99
N PRO A 94 -9.50 -6.05 13.87
CA PRO A 94 -8.83 -5.15 14.81
C PRO A 94 -7.77 -5.84 15.67
N ARG A 95 -8.02 -7.09 16.09
CA ARG A 95 -7.06 -7.88 16.84
C ARG A 95 -5.72 -8.05 16.11
N GLU A 96 -5.75 -8.34 14.81
CA GLU A 96 -4.54 -8.55 14.01
C GLU A 96 -3.81 -7.22 13.78
N VAL A 97 -4.55 -6.11 13.64
CA VAL A 97 -3.98 -4.77 13.55
C VAL A 97 -3.26 -4.37 14.84
N VAL A 98 -3.87 -4.62 16.01
CA VAL A 98 -3.23 -4.37 17.32
C VAL A 98 -1.95 -5.20 17.48
N LYS A 99 -1.99 -6.49 17.13
CA LYS A 99 -0.80 -7.35 17.16
C LYS A 99 0.33 -6.81 16.27
N ALA A 100 -0.01 -6.33 15.07
CA ALA A 100 0.97 -5.75 14.15
C ALA A 100 1.54 -4.43 14.70
N ALA A 101 0.73 -3.58 15.29
CA ALA A 101 1.17 -2.35 15.93
C ALA A 101 2.19 -2.62 17.05
N LEU A 102 1.89 -3.57 17.94
CA LEU A 102 2.78 -3.95 19.04
C LEU A 102 4.07 -4.61 18.54
N ARG A 103 3.99 -5.48 17.53
CA ARG A 103 5.16 -6.11 16.90
C ARG A 103 6.13 -5.08 16.31
N ASN A 104 5.59 -4.00 15.72
CA ASN A 104 6.39 -2.90 15.17
C ASN A 104 6.79 -1.86 16.24
N ASN A 105 6.39 -2.00 17.49
CA ASN A 105 6.59 -1.00 18.54
C ASN A 105 6.15 0.40 18.08
N ALA A 106 5.01 0.47 17.42
CA ALA A 106 4.50 1.70 16.84
C ALA A 106 3.88 2.63 17.88
N GLY A 107 4.15 3.93 17.78
CA GLY A 107 3.47 4.99 18.56
C GLY A 107 2.31 5.62 17.78
N ALA A 108 2.31 5.50 16.45
CA ALA A 108 1.22 5.96 15.59
C ALA A 108 1.13 5.14 14.30
N VAL A 109 0.02 5.28 13.60
CA VAL A 109 -0.23 4.59 12.33
C VAL A 109 -1.04 5.46 11.37
N LEU A 110 -0.73 5.33 10.08
CA LEU A 110 -1.58 5.77 8.97
C LEU A 110 -2.14 4.52 8.27
N PHE A 111 -3.45 4.47 8.08
CA PHE A 111 -4.09 3.45 7.28
C PHE A 111 -4.37 3.95 5.87
N CYS A 112 -4.24 3.06 4.92
CA CYS A 112 -4.64 3.32 3.55
C CYS A 112 -5.13 2.03 2.89
N HIS A 113 -6.01 2.18 1.92
CA HIS A 113 -6.48 1.11 1.06
C HIS A 113 -6.77 1.66 -0.34
N ASN A 114 -6.76 0.78 -1.32
CA ASN A 114 -7.17 1.11 -2.68
C ASN A 114 -8.60 0.67 -2.92
N HIS A 115 -9.27 1.38 -3.81
CA HIS A 115 -10.56 0.97 -4.35
C HIS A 115 -10.36 0.58 -5.83
N PRO A 116 -10.32 -0.72 -6.18
CA PRO A 116 -10.17 -1.15 -7.57
C PRO A 116 -11.25 -0.62 -8.51
N SER A 117 -12.42 -0.24 -7.94
CA SER A 117 -13.51 0.43 -8.67
C SER A 117 -13.15 1.85 -9.16
N GLY A 118 -12.05 2.45 -8.67
CA GLY A 118 -11.61 3.80 -9.00
C GLY A 118 -12.32 4.93 -8.23
N VAL A 119 -13.27 4.61 -7.35
CA VAL A 119 -13.93 5.61 -6.49
C VAL A 119 -13.07 5.84 -5.26
N ALA A 120 -12.46 7.02 -5.14
CA ALA A 120 -11.52 7.36 -4.06
C ALA A 120 -12.20 7.78 -2.74
N GLU A 121 -13.52 8.00 -2.75
CA GLU A 121 -14.25 8.41 -1.55
C GLU A 121 -14.40 7.23 -0.59
N PRO A 122 -14.10 7.43 0.73
CA PRO A 122 -14.28 6.39 1.72
C PRO A 122 -15.76 6.04 1.87
N SER A 123 -16.07 4.75 1.86
CA SER A 123 -17.41 4.25 2.12
C SER A 123 -17.78 4.43 3.60
N GLN A 124 -19.07 4.28 3.91
CA GLN A 124 -19.54 4.28 5.30
C GLN A 124 -18.91 3.12 6.12
N ALA A 125 -18.66 1.99 5.47
CA ALA A 125 -17.97 0.86 6.07
C ALA A 125 -16.50 1.19 6.41
N ASP A 126 -15.79 1.92 5.55
CA ASP A 126 -14.41 2.37 5.79
C ASP A 126 -14.34 3.32 6.99
N GLN A 127 -15.31 4.23 7.11
CA GLN A 127 -15.37 5.16 8.23
C GLN A 127 -15.62 4.42 9.56
N LEU A 128 -16.53 3.45 9.58
CA LEU A 128 -16.83 2.63 10.76
C LEU A 128 -15.63 1.76 11.15
N LEU A 129 -14.93 1.19 10.16
CA LEU A 129 -13.71 0.43 10.37
C LEU A 129 -12.64 1.31 11.00
N THR A 130 -12.41 2.51 10.47
CA THR A 130 -11.41 3.46 10.98
C THR A 130 -11.69 3.81 12.44
N GLU A 131 -12.95 4.10 12.80
CA GLU A 131 -13.35 4.36 14.19
C GLU A 131 -13.11 3.14 15.09
N THR A 132 -13.42 1.95 14.61
CA THR A 132 -13.19 0.70 15.37
C THR A 132 -11.70 0.47 15.63
N LEU A 133 -10.86 0.66 14.61
CA LEU A 133 -9.41 0.51 14.73
C LEU A 133 -8.82 1.58 15.66
N LYS A 134 -9.30 2.82 15.56
CA LYS A 134 -8.87 3.90 16.45
C LYS A 134 -9.12 3.56 17.92
N ARG A 135 -10.33 3.13 18.27
CA ARG A 135 -10.66 2.72 19.63
C ARG A 135 -9.81 1.56 20.13
N ALA A 136 -9.56 0.57 19.28
CA ALA A 136 -8.75 -0.60 19.63
C ALA A 136 -7.28 -0.23 19.88
N LEU A 137 -6.72 0.67 19.07
CA LEU A 137 -5.33 1.12 19.16
C LEU A 137 -5.11 2.13 20.28
N ASP A 138 -6.08 2.97 20.61
CA ASP A 138 -6.03 3.90 21.75
C ASP A 138 -5.84 3.14 23.09
N LEU A 139 -6.33 1.90 23.20
CA LEU A 139 -6.14 1.05 24.38
C LEU A 139 -4.67 0.63 24.60
N VAL A 140 -3.85 0.72 23.59
CA VAL A 140 -2.43 0.34 23.61
C VAL A 140 -1.51 1.52 23.27
N ASP A 141 -2.01 2.75 23.46
CA ASP A 141 -1.29 4.01 23.24
C ASP A 141 -0.74 4.20 21.81
N VAL A 142 -1.43 3.66 20.79
CA VAL A 142 -1.09 3.84 19.38
C VAL A 142 -2.11 4.77 18.71
N LYS A 143 -1.65 5.92 18.21
CA LYS A 143 -2.50 6.93 17.59
C LYS A 143 -2.77 6.61 16.11
N VAL A 144 -4.02 6.70 15.70
CA VAL A 144 -4.40 6.73 14.27
C VAL A 144 -4.41 8.19 13.81
N LEU A 145 -3.61 8.51 12.77
CA LEU A 145 -3.43 9.85 12.21
C LEU A 145 -4.29 10.08 10.96
#